data_b99861996c0062e577eb02d7939dca02
#
_entry.id   b99861996c0062e577eb02d7939dca02
#
_cell.length_a   1.000
_cell.length_b   1.000
_cell.length_c   1.000
_cell.angle_alpha   90.00
_cell.angle_beta   90.00
_cell.angle_gamma   90.00
#
_symmetry.space_group_name_H-M   'P 1'
#
loop_
_entity.id
_entity.type
_entity.pdbx_description
1 polymer ?
#
loop_
_entity_poly.entity_id
_entity_poly.type
_entity_poly.pdbx_seq_one_letter_code
_entity_poly.pdbx_strand_id
1 'polypeptide(L)'
;NLALNLAGKGWKVAVWNRTVPGKEEHIVDNFIAKRAQGKSIVGTQTLEEFVDALKTPKVVFLMVQAGSAVDEMTGRLLPLLHKGDIIIDGGNSNFEDTERRVKELYEKGMYFVGCGISGGEEGALHGASVMPGGAQEAWPFIQPMLKSIAARAEDGSPCCEWVGPGGAGHYVKMVHNGIEYGDMELIAETYYALKNLLALKNEQMADVFERWNQGRLKSYLIEITAAILRHKECGGGYLIDSILDAAGQKGTGRWSVINSLQLNTPLDVIAEAVFARNLSAEKSLRVLMAKHYMHVENHPVYNYQDTVAALEATLYAARLVGYAQGFALMRTASDTYKWNLNLSSIALLWRAGCIIRSAFLNDIAEAYHRAPGL
;
A
#
# COMPACT_ATOMS: atom_id res chain seq x y z
N ASN A 1 -1.39 -4.23 15.57
CA ASN A 1 -0.59 -2.99 15.46
C ASN A 1 -1.49 -1.74 15.45
N LEU A 2 -2.51 -1.65 14.58
CA LEU A 2 -3.39 -0.48 14.48
C LEU A 2 -4.12 -0.16 15.80
N ALA A 3 -4.65 -1.18 16.50
CA ALA A 3 -5.28 -1.00 17.81
C ALA A 3 -4.30 -0.45 18.87
N LEU A 4 -3.03 -0.88 18.82
CA LEU A 4 -1.98 -0.37 19.70
C LEU A 4 -1.64 1.09 19.41
N ASN A 5 -1.60 1.47 18.13
CA ASN A 5 -1.39 2.85 17.70
C ASN A 5 -2.52 3.75 18.19
N LEU A 6 -3.78 3.36 17.94
CA LEU A 6 -4.97 4.07 18.42
C LEU A 6 -4.93 4.30 19.94
N ALA A 7 -4.70 3.24 20.70
CA ALA A 7 -4.60 3.34 22.16
C ALA A 7 -3.42 4.22 22.62
N GLY A 8 -2.28 4.14 21.92
CA GLY A 8 -1.11 5.01 22.14
C GLY A 8 -1.39 6.49 21.86
N LYS A 9 -2.41 6.81 21.06
CA LYS A 9 -2.88 8.17 20.79
C LYS A 9 -4.03 8.61 21.69
N GLY A 10 -4.35 7.82 22.72
CA GLY A 10 -5.35 8.15 23.74
C GLY A 10 -6.77 7.70 23.42
N TRP A 11 -6.99 6.95 22.34
CA TRP A 11 -8.29 6.41 22.02
C TRP A 11 -8.59 5.18 22.90
N LYS A 12 -9.86 5.04 23.33
CA LYS A 12 -10.34 3.80 23.93
C LYS A 12 -10.74 2.84 22.82
N VAL A 13 -10.18 1.66 22.82
CA VAL A 13 -10.33 0.68 21.74
C VAL A 13 -10.92 -0.61 22.27
N ALA A 14 -11.96 -1.12 21.65
CA ALA A 14 -12.40 -2.50 21.80
C ALA A 14 -11.81 -3.34 20.69
N VAL A 15 -11.44 -4.58 20.96
CA VAL A 15 -10.95 -5.53 19.96
C VAL A 15 -11.71 -6.84 20.06
N TRP A 16 -12.05 -7.36 18.90
CA TRP A 16 -12.68 -8.65 18.73
C TRP A 16 -12.04 -9.40 17.56
N ASN A 17 -11.92 -10.71 17.66
CA ASN A 17 -11.53 -11.59 16.56
C ASN A 17 -12.46 -12.80 16.54
N ARG A 18 -12.77 -13.31 15.36
CA ARG A 18 -13.51 -14.56 15.25
C ARG A 18 -12.70 -15.70 15.86
N THR A 19 -13.37 -16.71 16.38
CA THR A 19 -12.73 -17.95 16.82
C THR A 19 -12.84 -18.99 15.71
N VAL A 20 -11.71 -19.58 15.33
CA VAL A 20 -11.63 -20.70 14.41
C VAL A 20 -10.98 -21.86 15.17
N PRO A 21 -11.72 -22.94 15.51
CA PRO A 21 -11.20 -24.05 16.26
C PRO A 21 -9.90 -24.63 15.63
N GLY A 22 -8.89 -24.84 16.47
CA GLY A 22 -7.58 -25.34 16.05
C GLY A 22 -6.68 -24.38 15.28
N LYS A 23 -7.15 -23.14 14.98
CA LYS A 23 -6.37 -22.15 14.21
C LYS A 23 -6.31 -20.77 14.85
N GLU A 24 -7.46 -20.21 15.20
CA GLU A 24 -7.60 -18.85 15.74
C GLU A 24 -8.29 -18.88 17.09
N GLU A 25 -7.70 -19.59 18.07
CA GLU A 25 -8.19 -19.66 19.44
C GLU A 25 -7.43 -18.70 20.33
N HIS A 26 -8.12 -18.07 21.29
CA HIS A 26 -7.54 -17.15 22.27
C HIS A 26 -6.73 -15.99 21.68
N ILE A 27 -7.02 -15.57 20.43
CA ILE A 27 -6.28 -14.48 19.75
C ILE A 27 -6.39 -13.18 20.56
N VAL A 28 -7.60 -12.84 20.99
CA VAL A 28 -7.85 -11.62 21.77
C VAL A 28 -7.18 -11.69 23.14
N ASP A 29 -7.35 -12.79 23.87
CA ASP A 29 -6.74 -12.96 25.19
C ASP A 29 -5.22 -12.87 25.14
N ASN A 30 -4.61 -13.55 24.16
CA ASN A 30 -3.18 -13.52 23.92
C ASN A 30 -2.70 -12.10 23.54
N PHE A 31 -3.46 -11.38 22.74
CA PHE A 31 -3.13 -10.01 22.37
C PHE A 31 -3.19 -9.08 23.59
N ILE A 32 -4.25 -9.16 24.40
CA ILE A 32 -4.38 -8.36 25.61
C ILE A 32 -3.23 -8.68 26.58
N ALA A 33 -2.98 -9.97 26.86
CA ALA A 33 -1.97 -10.40 27.81
C ALA A 33 -0.53 -10.04 27.41
N LYS A 34 -0.21 -10.13 26.10
CA LYS A 34 1.18 -9.98 25.61
C LYS A 34 1.52 -8.57 25.13
N ARG A 35 0.55 -7.81 24.63
CA ARG A 35 0.83 -6.57 23.90
C ARG A 35 0.03 -5.34 24.35
N ALA A 36 -1.11 -5.55 25.02
CA ALA A 36 -2.04 -4.46 25.35
C ALA A 36 -2.11 -4.14 26.85
N GLN A 37 -1.26 -4.76 27.70
CA GLN A 37 -1.24 -4.49 29.15
C GLN A 37 -1.00 -2.98 29.42
N GLY A 38 -1.81 -2.40 30.31
CA GLY A 38 -1.72 -0.99 30.68
C GLY A 38 -2.20 0.00 29.61
N LYS A 39 -2.75 -0.48 28.50
CA LYS A 39 -3.32 0.36 27.44
C LYS A 39 -4.84 0.42 27.53
N SER A 40 -5.46 1.47 26.98
CA SER A 40 -6.90 1.64 26.90
C SER A 40 -7.53 0.72 25.84
N ILE A 41 -7.28 -0.60 25.95
CA ILE A 41 -7.80 -1.61 25.02
C ILE A 41 -8.60 -2.65 25.83
N VAL A 42 -9.84 -2.90 25.38
CA VAL A 42 -10.73 -3.93 25.94
C VAL A 42 -10.84 -5.07 24.93
N GLY A 43 -10.54 -6.29 25.36
CA GLY A 43 -10.80 -7.52 24.61
C GLY A 43 -12.24 -8.00 24.84
N THR A 44 -12.93 -8.42 23.79
CA THR A 44 -14.28 -8.96 23.87
C THR A 44 -14.34 -10.33 23.21
N GLN A 45 -15.23 -11.20 23.70
CA GLN A 45 -15.33 -12.58 23.23
C GLN A 45 -16.45 -12.77 22.20
N THR A 46 -17.49 -11.94 22.27
CA THR A 46 -18.59 -11.96 21.32
C THR A 46 -18.65 -10.67 20.50
N LEU A 47 -19.34 -10.72 19.37
CA LEU A 47 -19.52 -9.54 18.52
C LEU A 47 -20.46 -8.53 19.18
N GLU A 48 -21.43 -9.02 19.95
CA GLU A 48 -22.37 -8.22 20.73
C GLU A 48 -21.63 -7.41 21.80
N GLU A 49 -20.80 -8.08 22.63
CA GLU A 49 -19.95 -7.41 23.62
C GLU A 49 -19.05 -6.35 22.99
N PHE A 50 -18.49 -6.66 21.80
CA PHE A 50 -17.66 -5.72 21.07
C PHE A 50 -18.44 -4.47 20.68
N VAL A 51 -19.61 -4.63 20.08
CA VAL A 51 -20.44 -3.51 19.63
C VAL A 51 -20.98 -2.70 20.82
N ASP A 52 -21.34 -3.36 21.93
CA ASP A 52 -21.82 -2.69 23.15
C ASP A 52 -20.73 -1.88 23.86
N ALA A 53 -19.45 -2.27 23.71
CA ALA A 53 -18.33 -1.50 24.24
C ALA A 53 -18.05 -0.19 23.50
N LEU A 54 -18.65 0.03 22.31
CA LEU A 54 -18.42 1.20 21.48
C LEU A 54 -19.35 2.37 21.82
N LYS A 55 -18.81 3.59 21.78
CA LYS A 55 -19.57 4.83 21.99
C LYS A 55 -20.33 5.21 20.70
N THR A 56 -21.55 5.73 20.85
CA THR A 56 -22.36 6.30 19.76
C THR A 56 -21.83 7.68 19.29
N PRO A 57 -21.75 7.94 17.96
CA PRO A 57 -21.89 6.96 16.90
C PRO A 57 -20.79 5.90 16.98
N LYS A 58 -21.20 4.65 16.81
CA LYS A 58 -20.26 3.53 16.87
C LYS A 58 -19.37 3.54 15.63
N VAL A 59 -18.05 3.37 15.82
CA VAL A 59 -17.08 3.28 14.73
C VAL A 59 -16.46 1.90 14.77
N VAL A 60 -16.75 1.09 13.79
CA VAL A 60 -16.21 -0.26 13.64
C VAL A 60 -15.16 -0.26 12.55
N PHE A 61 -13.94 -0.69 12.88
CA PHE A 61 -12.81 -0.76 11.95
C PHE A 61 -12.57 -2.24 11.56
N LEU A 62 -12.82 -2.58 10.30
CA LEU A 62 -12.61 -3.92 9.76
C LEU A 62 -11.19 -4.05 9.23
N MET A 63 -10.46 -5.05 9.72
CA MET A 63 -9.14 -5.48 9.22
C MET A 63 -9.23 -6.96 8.84
N VAL A 64 -10.07 -7.29 7.88
CA VAL A 64 -10.34 -8.64 7.40
C VAL A 64 -9.89 -8.81 5.96
N GLN A 65 -9.88 -10.05 5.46
CA GLN A 65 -9.58 -10.32 4.07
C GLN A 65 -10.60 -9.60 3.16
N ALA A 66 -10.10 -8.97 2.08
CA ALA A 66 -10.95 -8.33 1.09
C ALA A 66 -11.89 -9.34 0.39
N GLY A 67 -13.03 -8.85 -0.09
CA GLY A 67 -14.04 -9.64 -0.77
C GLY A 67 -15.18 -10.06 0.17
N SER A 68 -15.66 -11.29 0.07
CA SER A 68 -16.84 -11.80 0.79
C SER A 68 -16.72 -11.70 2.31
N ALA A 69 -15.51 -11.79 2.87
CA ALA A 69 -15.32 -11.65 4.32
C ALA A 69 -15.74 -10.28 4.87
N VAL A 70 -15.60 -9.21 4.06
CA VAL A 70 -16.11 -7.88 4.42
C VAL A 70 -17.64 -7.87 4.42
N ASP A 71 -18.28 -8.50 3.41
CA ASP A 71 -19.72 -8.59 3.29
C ASP A 71 -20.33 -9.43 4.44
N GLU A 72 -19.72 -10.57 4.74
CA GLU A 72 -20.11 -11.44 5.87
C GLU A 72 -20.03 -10.69 7.21
N MET A 73 -18.92 -10.00 7.44
CA MET A 73 -18.74 -9.25 8.69
C MET A 73 -19.72 -8.08 8.78
N THR A 74 -19.91 -7.35 7.69
CA THR A 74 -20.91 -6.28 7.61
C THR A 74 -22.31 -6.82 7.89
N GLY A 75 -22.68 -7.95 7.28
CA GLY A 75 -23.97 -8.61 7.52
C GLY A 75 -24.21 -9.00 9.00
N ARG A 76 -23.16 -9.45 9.69
CA ARG A 76 -23.22 -9.78 11.13
C ARG A 76 -23.31 -8.54 12.02
N LEU A 77 -22.71 -7.43 11.61
CA LEU A 77 -22.77 -6.16 12.35
C LEU A 77 -24.09 -5.42 12.20
N LEU A 78 -24.74 -5.54 11.03
CA LEU A 78 -25.97 -4.80 10.71
C LEU A 78 -27.07 -4.90 11.79
N PRO A 79 -27.39 -6.06 12.37
CA PRO A 79 -28.43 -6.18 13.42
C PRO A 79 -28.05 -5.49 14.74
N LEU A 80 -26.76 -5.20 14.97
CA LEU A 80 -26.18 -4.66 16.19
C LEU A 80 -25.92 -3.15 16.11
N LEU A 81 -25.92 -2.59 14.89
CA LEU A 81 -25.63 -1.19 14.62
C LEU A 81 -26.93 -0.39 14.42
N HIS A 82 -26.83 0.92 14.59
CA HIS A 82 -27.94 1.87 14.48
C HIS A 82 -27.65 2.92 13.41
N LYS A 83 -28.68 3.67 13.04
CA LYS A 83 -28.52 4.81 12.11
C LYS A 83 -27.46 5.79 12.61
N GLY A 84 -26.58 6.19 11.71
CA GLY A 84 -25.46 7.08 12.02
C GLY A 84 -24.18 6.38 12.44
N ASP A 85 -24.21 5.05 12.70
CA ASP A 85 -23.00 4.28 12.99
C ASP A 85 -22.16 4.08 11.72
N ILE A 86 -20.86 3.86 11.91
CA ILE A 86 -19.85 3.91 10.86
C ILE A 86 -19.09 2.58 10.80
N ILE A 87 -18.98 2.01 9.61
CA ILE A 87 -18.08 0.89 9.31
C ILE A 87 -16.94 1.40 8.44
N ILE A 88 -15.69 1.18 8.86
CA ILE A 88 -14.47 1.49 8.10
C ILE A 88 -13.87 0.15 7.66
N ASP A 89 -13.72 -0.04 6.35
CA ASP A 89 -12.95 -1.15 5.78
C ASP A 89 -11.51 -0.69 5.52
N GLY A 90 -10.58 -1.16 6.34
CA GLY A 90 -9.15 -0.86 6.24
C GLY A 90 -8.35 -1.90 5.44
N GLY A 91 -9.03 -2.85 4.81
CA GLY A 91 -8.42 -3.85 3.93
C GLY A 91 -8.01 -3.27 2.58
N ASN A 92 -7.45 -4.13 1.72
CA ASN A 92 -7.20 -3.79 0.32
C ASN A 92 -8.37 -4.27 -0.55
N SER A 93 -9.57 -3.76 -0.29
CA SER A 93 -10.78 -4.14 -1.02
C SER A 93 -10.81 -3.54 -2.42
N ASN A 94 -11.54 -4.22 -3.32
CA ASN A 94 -11.84 -3.67 -4.63
C ASN A 94 -12.75 -2.44 -4.47
N PHE A 95 -12.45 -1.38 -5.23
CA PHE A 95 -13.19 -0.12 -5.13
C PHE A 95 -14.65 -0.23 -5.58
N GLU A 96 -14.97 -1.13 -6.54
CA GLU A 96 -16.35 -1.38 -7.00
C GLU A 96 -17.18 -2.04 -5.89
N ASP A 97 -16.60 -2.99 -5.15
CA ASP A 97 -17.25 -3.55 -3.96
C ASP A 97 -17.49 -2.48 -2.89
N THR A 98 -16.54 -1.58 -2.72
CA THR A 98 -16.67 -0.48 -1.77
C THR A 98 -17.77 0.49 -2.18
N GLU A 99 -17.85 0.85 -3.47
CA GLU A 99 -18.92 1.67 -4.02
C GLU A 99 -20.31 1.05 -3.72
N ARG A 100 -20.45 -0.23 -3.98
CA ARG A 100 -21.68 -0.99 -3.67
C ARG A 100 -22.03 -0.93 -2.18
N ARG A 101 -21.03 -1.21 -1.30
CA ARG A 101 -21.23 -1.22 0.17
C ARG A 101 -21.61 0.15 0.69
N VAL A 102 -20.98 1.21 0.20
CA VAL A 102 -21.33 2.59 0.57
C VAL A 102 -22.80 2.86 0.28
N LYS A 103 -23.28 2.52 -0.92
CA LYS A 103 -24.68 2.71 -1.31
C LYS A 103 -25.64 1.88 -0.44
N GLU A 104 -25.36 0.57 -0.30
CA GLU A 104 -26.21 -0.36 0.45
C GLU A 104 -26.36 0.02 1.93
N LEU A 105 -25.30 0.52 2.58
CA LEU A 105 -25.35 0.92 3.97
C LEU A 105 -25.99 2.31 4.13
N TYR A 106 -25.75 3.21 3.19
CA TYR A 106 -26.41 4.52 3.19
C TYR A 106 -27.94 4.41 3.14
N GLU A 107 -28.47 3.49 2.32
CA GLU A 107 -29.92 3.21 2.24
C GLU A 107 -30.50 2.70 3.59
N LYS A 108 -29.65 2.09 4.43
CA LYS A 108 -30.00 1.65 5.79
C LYS A 108 -29.74 2.71 6.86
N GLY A 109 -29.26 3.89 6.46
CA GLY A 109 -28.94 5.00 7.35
C GLY A 109 -27.62 4.86 8.10
N MET A 110 -26.72 3.97 7.66
CA MET A 110 -25.37 3.77 8.19
C MET A 110 -24.32 4.27 7.21
N TYR A 111 -23.12 4.49 7.69
CA TYR A 111 -22.05 5.00 6.86
C TYR A 111 -20.96 3.95 6.64
N PHE A 112 -20.54 3.76 5.41
CA PHE A 112 -19.41 2.92 5.04
C PHE A 112 -18.27 3.76 4.48
N VAL A 113 -17.03 3.49 4.92
CA VAL A 113 -15.82 4.16 4.51
C VAL A 113 -14.79 3.12 4.06
N GLY A 114 -14.38 3.17 2.81
CA GLY A 114 -13.24 2.41 2.32
C GLY A 114 -11.95 3.20 2.63
N CYS A 115 -11.10 2.63 3.45
CA CYS A 115 -9.91 3.32 3.94
C CYS A 115 -8.64 2.60 3.52
N GLY A 116 -7.99 3.08 2.46
CA GLY A 116 -6.68 2.59 2.08
C GLY A 116 -5.64 2.91 3.14
N ILE A 117 -4.91 1.89 3.60
CA ILE A 117 -3.83 2.05 4.57
C ILE A 117 -2.54 1.51 3.97
N SER A 118 -1.46 2.30 4.02
CA SER A 118 -0.14 1.90 3.56
C SER A 118 0.89 2.07 4.66
N GLY A 119 1.95 1.23 4.62
CA GLY A 119 3.06 1.27 5.58
C GLY A 119 3.35 -0.08 6.25
N GLY A 120 2.61 -1.12 5.92
CA GLY A 120 2.79 -2.46 6.50
C GLY A 120 2.56 -2.51 8.02
N GLU A 121 3.17 -3.46 8.69
CA GLU A 121 3.03 -3.64 10.15
C GLU A 121 3.63 -2.48 10.94
N GLU A 122 4.78 -1.98 10.50
CA GLU A 122 5.47 -0.84 11.11
C GLU A 122 4.65 0.44 10.97
N GLY A 123 4.13 0.72 9.76
CA GLY A 123 3.25 1.87 9.54
C GLY A 123 1.98 1.78 10.37
N ALA A 124 1.36 0.62 10.48
CA ALA A 124 0.17 0.42 11.32
C ALA A 124 0.44 0.70 12.81
N LEU A 125 1.69 0.48 13.28
CA LEU A 125 2.08 0.71 14.68
C LEU A 125 2.54 2.16 14.92
N HIS A 126 3.34 2.71 14.02
CA HIS A 126 4.07 3.96 14.24
C HIS A 126 3.52 5.17 13.46
N GLY A 127 2.76 4.90 12.41
CA GLY A 127 2.15 5.92 11.55
C GLY A 127 2.09 5.46 10.10
N ALA A 128 0.88 5.40 9.55
CA ALA A 128 0.59 4.98 8.19
C ALA A 128 0.18 6.15 7.30
N SER A 129 0.28 5.97 5.97
CA SER A 129 -0.48 6.79 5.03
C SER A 129 -1.91 6.27 4.98
N VAL A 130 -2.89 7.15 5.19
CA VAL A 130 -4.31 6.80 5.39
C VAL A 130 -5.17 7.53 4.37
N MET A 131 -5.90 6.79 3.55
CA MET A 131 -6.66 7.27 2.39
C MET A 131 -8.16 6.93 2.54
N PRO A 132 -8.90 7.63 3.41
CA PRO A 132 -10.33 7.39 3.61
C PRO A 132 -11.17 7.97 2.47
N GLY A 133 -12.18 7.20 2.04
CA GLY A 133 -13.20 7.63 1.09
C GLY A 133 -14.49 6.83 1.30
N GLY A 134 -15.65 7.36 0.89
CA GLY A 134 -16.92 6.66 1.11
C GLY A 134 -18.08 7.59 1.40
N ALA A 135 -18.85 7.33 2.45
CA ALA A 135 -19.90 8.24 2.93
C ALA A 135 -19.27 9.47 3.61
N GLN A 136 -19.40 10.63 2.98
CA GLN A 136 -18.74 11.87 3.43
C GLN A 136 -19.23 12.32 4.80
N GLU A 137 -20.43 11.99 5.15
CA GLU A 137 -21.05 12.30 6.46
C GLU A 137 -20.31 11.65 7.62
N ALA A 138 -19.59 10.55 7.38
CA ALA A 138 -18.75 9.91 8.39
C ALA A 138 -17.50 10.72 8.74
N TRP A 139 -16.99 11.54 7.79
CA TRP A 139 -15.69 12.19 7.94
C TRP A 139 -15.52 13.02 9.22
N PRO A 140 -16.44 13.88 9.62
CA PRO A 140 -16.29 14.67 10.85
C PRO A 140 -16.07 13.81 12.11
N PHE A 141 -16.62 12.60 12.15
CA PHE A 141 -16.53 11.69 13.30
C PHE A 141 -15.22 10.91 13.33
N ILE A 142 -14.69 10.52 12.15
CA ILE A 142 -13.50 9.66 12.04
C ILE A 142 -12.20 10.44 11.78
N GLN A 143 -12.28 11.66 11.28
CA GLN A 143 -11.12 12.50 10.93
C GLN A 143 -10.12 12.63 12.08
N PRO A 144 -10.51 13.00 13.31
CA PRO A 144 -9.56 13.17 14.40
C PRO A 144 -8.81 11.86 14.72
N MET A 145 -9.53 10.74 14.67
CA MET A 145 -8.99 9.41 14.92
C MET A 145 -7.99 9.03 13.82
N LEU A 146 -8.38 9.10 12.55
CA LEU A 146 -7.54 8.71 11.43
C LEU A 146 -6.29 9.61 11.30
N LYS A 147 -6.43 10.92 11.48
CA LYS A 147 -5.29 11.85 11.49
C LYS A 147 -4.34 11.60 12.66
N SER A 148 -4.81 11.09 13.78
CA SER A 148 -3.96 10.80 14.94
C SER A 148 -3.02 9.61 14.73
N ILE A 149 -3.45 8.61 13.98
CA ILE A 149 -2.68 7.39 13.69
C ILE A 149 -1.87 7.49 12.40
N ALA A 150 -2.06 8.55 11.62
CA ALA A 150 -1.32 8.76 10.40
C ALA A 150 0.14 9.14 10.66
N ALA A 151 1.01 8.77 9.74
CA ALA A 151 2.36 9.28 9.69
C ALA A 151 2.36 10.80 9.53
N ARG A 152 3.41 11.44 10.02
CA ARG A 152 3.62 12.87 9.80
C ARG A 152 4.76 13.07 8.82
N ALA A 153 4.52 13.93 7.83
CA ALA A 153 5.56 14.39 6.92
C ALA A 153 6.55 15.33 7.65
N GLU A 154 7.65 15.69 7.00
CA GLU A 154 8.69 16.55 7.55
C GLU A 154 8.15 17.90 8.03
N ASP A 155 7.11 18.43 7.38
CA ASP A 155 6.41 19.66 7.77
C ASP A 155 5.42 19.49 8.93
N GLY A 156 5.35 18.30 9.52
CA GLY A 156 4.44 17.95 10.62
C GLY A 156 3.01 17.63 10.18
N SER A 157 2.65 17.79 8.91
CA SER A 157 1.30 17.49 8.41
C SER A 157 1.01 15.99 8.44
N PRO A 158 -0.22 15.56 8.82
CA PRO A 158 -0.58 14.16 8.83
C PRO A 158 -0.78 13.63 7.40
N CYS A 159 -0.24 12.47 7.09
CA CYS A 159 -0.49 11.76 5.83
C CYS A 159 -1.87 11.09 5.84
N CYS A 160 -2.91 11.89 6.09
CA CYS A 160 -4.31 11.48 6.14
C CYS A 160 -5.21 12.65 5.74
N GLU A 161 -5.98 12.49 4.67
CA GLU A 161 -7.04 13.42 4.29
C GLU A 161 -8.15 12.67 3.59
N TRP A 162 -9.37 13.24 3.57
CA TRP A 162 -10.49 12.71 2.82
C TRP A 162 -10.17 12.71 1.32
N VAL A 163 -10.30 11.52 0.70
CA VAL A 163 -9.93 11.33 -0.72
C VAL A 163 -11.10 11.65 -1.64
N GLY A 164 -12.29 11.16 -1.31
CA GLY A 164 -13.46 11.34 -2.15
C GLY A 164 -14.62 10.41 -1.77
N PRO A 165 -15.78 10.54 -2.41
CA PRO A 165 -16.95 9.70 -2.13
C PRO A 165 -16.77 8.27 -2.66
N GLY A 166 -17.70 7.38 -2.30
CA GLY A 166 -17.82 6.04 -2.85
C GLY A 166 -16.58 5.18 -2.68
N GLY A 167 -16.11 4.58 -3.76
CA GLY A 167 -14.93 3.73 -3.81
C GLY A 167 -13.57 4.45 -3.81
N ALA A 168 -13.56 5.79 -3.78
CA ALA A 168 -12.36 6.61 -4.02
C ALA A 168 -11.16 6.27 -3.11
N GLY A 169 -11.39 6.00 -1.82
CA GLY A 169 -10.30 5.67 -0.88
C GLY A 169 -9.55 4.39 -1.27
N HIS A 170 -10.29 3.32 -1.56
CA HIS A 170 -9.69 2.07 -2.03
C HIS A 170 -9.12 2.17 -3.44
N TYR A 171 -9.70 3.00 -4.31
CA TYR A 171 -9.16 3.26 -5.64
C TYR A 171 -7.77 3.90 -5.57
N VAL A 172 -7.62 4.95 -4.78
CA VAL A 172 -6.33 5.63 -4.59
C VAL A 172 -5.30 4.66 -3.99
N LYS A 173 -5.71 3.80 -3.05
CA LYS A 173 -4.84 2.75 -2.52
C LYS A 173 -4.49 1.69 -3.56
N MET A 174 -5.41 1.32 -4.42
CA MET A 174 -5.18 0.38 -5.53
C MET A 174 -4.12 0.91 -6.48
N VAL A 175 -4.24 2.17 -6.90
CA VAL A 175 -3.26 2.83 -7.78
C VAL A 175 -1.91 3.01 -7.08
N HIS A 176 -1.90 3.40 -5.80
CA HIS A 176 -0.69 3.42 -4.98
C HIS A 176 0.06 2.08 -5.05
N ASN A 177 -0.65 0.97 -4.89
CA ASN A 177 -0.03 -0.36 -4.97
C ASN A 177 0.43 -0.70 -6.40
N GLY A 178 -0.27 -0.23 -7.42
CA GLY A 178 0.17 -0.36 -8.81
C GLY A 178 1.51 0.34 -9.05
N ILE A 179 1.64 1.59 -8.59
CA ILE A 179 2.91 2.35 -8.66
C ILE A 179 4.01 1.61 -7.89
N GLU A 180 3.71 1.07 -6.70
CA GLU A 180 4.63 0.27 -5.90
C GLU A 180 5.18 -0.93 -6.69
N TYR A 181 4.33 -1.63 -7.44
CA TYR A 181 4.74 -2.75 -8.29
C TYR A 181 5.69 -2.28 -9.40
N GLY A 182 5.38 -1.18 -10.08
CA GLY A 182 6.25 -0.56 -11.08
C GLY A 182 7.61 -0.16 -10.51
N ASP A 183 7.62 0.51 -9.37
CA ASP A 183 8.85 0.92 -8.67
C ASP A 183 9.74 -0.28 -8.32
N MET A 184 9.14 -1.36 -7.79
CA MET A 184 9.87 -2.57 -7.42
C MET A 184 10.44 -3.28 -8.65
N GLU A 185 9.69 -3.33 -9.76
CA GLU A 185 10.17 -3.94 -11.00
C GLU A 185 11.34 -3.16 -11.59
N LEU A 186 11.24 -1.84 -11.66
CA LEU A 186 12.31 -0.97 -12.14
C LEU A 186 13.60 -1.11 -11.31
N ILE A 187 13.46 -1.28 -9.99
CA ILE A 187 14.59 -1.56 -9.10
C ILE A 187 15.17 -2.95 -9.37
N ALA A 188 14.33 -3.97 -9.58
CA ALA A 188 14.78 -5.32 -9.89
C ALA A 188 15.54 -5.40 -11.22
N GLU A 189 15.05 -4.74 -12.26
CA GLU A 189 15.72 -4.61 -13.55
C GLU A 189 17.07 -3.86 -13.43
N THR A 190 17.09 -2.81 -12.62
CA THR A 190 18.32 -2.07 -12.35
C THR A 190 19.34 -2.93 -11.59
N TYR A 191 18.89 -3.68 -10.57
CA TYR A 191 19.72 -4.66 -9.88
C TYR A 191 20.28 -5.71 -10.83
N TYR A 192 19.44 -6.25 -11.74
CA TYR A 192 19.85 -7.21 -12.74
C TYR A 192 20.93 -6.64 -13.67
N ALA A 193 20.76 -5.40 -14.13
CA ALA A 193 21.72 -4.70 -14.98
C ALA A 193 23.07 -4.50 -14.25
N LEU A 194 23.06 -4.00 -13.02
CA LEU A 194 24.27 -3.79 -12.23
C LEU A 194 25.02 -5.12 -11.99
N LYS A 195 24.29 -6.20 -11.70
CA LYS A 195 24.86 -7.53 -11.44
C LYS A 195 25.44 -8.16 -12.70
N ASN A 196 24.74 -8.10 -13.84
CA ASN A 196 25.09 -8.87 -15.02
C ASN A 196 25.89 -8.09 -16.08
N LEU A 197 25.65 -6.77 -16.23
CA LEU A 197 26.42 -5.95 -17.18
C LEU A 197 27.76 -5.48 -16.58
N LEU A 198 27.78 -5.17 -15.29
CA LEU A 198 28.97 -4.67 -14.58
C LEU A 198 29.60 -5.69 -13.65
N ALA A 199 29.04 -6.89 -13.53
CA ALA A 199 29.49 -7.96 -12.64
C ALA A 199 29.71 -7.50 -11.19
N LEU A 200 28.87 -6.55 -10.68
CA LEU A 200 29.02 -6.02 -9.33
C LEU A 200 28.58 -7.04 -8.28
N LYS A 201 29.31 -7.06 -7.18
CA LYS A 201 28.95 -7.81 -5.99
C LYS A 201 27.87 -7.06 -5.17
N ASN A 202 27.18 -7.76 -4.27
CA ASN A 202 26.09 -7.20 -3.47
C ASN A 202 26.50 -5.93 -2.71
N GLU A 203 27.68 -5.88 -2.06
CA GLU A 203 28.18 -4.68 -1.37
C GLU A 203 28.37 -3.49 -2.34
N GLN A 204 28.93 -3.74 -3.52
CA GLN A 204 29.15 -2.69 -4.53
C GLN A 204 27.82 -2.13 -5.08
N MET A 205 26.83 -3.01 -5.30
CA MET A 205 25.48 -2.60 -5.68
C MET A 205 24.81 -1.81 -4.55
N ALA A 206 24.97 -2.24 -3.30
CA ALA A 206 24.48 -1.50 -2.15
C ALA A 206 25.05 -0.08 -2.07
N ASP A 207 26.35 0.09 -2.32
CA ASP A 207 27.00 1.41 -2.35
C ASP A 207 26.45 2.31 -3.49
N VAL A 208 26.09 1.72 -4.62
CA VAL A 208 25.43 2.44 -5.73
C VAL A 208 24.05 2.93 -5.29
N PHE A 209 23.18 2.06 -4.75
CA PHE A 209 21.85 2.44 -4.30
C PHE A 209 21.88 3.43 -3.14
N GLU A 210 22.81 3.27 -2.18
CA GLU A 210 22.97 4.21 -1.06
C GLU A 210 23.36 5.61 -1.56
N ARG A 211 24.31 5.71 -2.52
CA ARG A 211 24.67 6.97 -3.14
C ARG A 211 23.48 7.60 -3.88
N TRP A 212 22.73 6.84 -4.65
CA TRP A 212 21.53 7.32 -5.33
C TRP A 212 20.44 7.79 -4.36
N ASN A 213 20.37 7.19 -3.18
CA ASN A 213 19.42 7.62 -2.13
C ASN A 213 19.78 8.96 -1.48
N GLN A 214 20.97 9.51 -1.72
CA GLN A 214 21.34 10.86 -1.30
C GLN A 214 20.92 11.93 -2.33
N GLY A 215 20.49 11.52 -3.54
CA GLY A 215 20.10 12.40 -4.64
C GLY A 215 18.59 12.35 -4.96
N ARG A 216 18.31 12.57 -6.24
CA ARG A 216 16.95 12.62 -6.79
C ARG A 216 16.16 11.30 -6.70
N LEU A 217 16.84 10.17 -6.51
CA LEU A 217 16.22 8.84 -6.31
C LEU A 217 15.88 8.57 -4.84
N LYS A 218 16.12 9.53 -3.93
CA LYS A 218 15.83 9.38 -2.49
C LYS A 218 14.41 8.87 -2.27
N SER A 219 14.30 7.66 -1.73
CA SER A 219 13.04 7.00 -1.46
C SER A 219 13.22 5.80 -0.53
N TYR A 220 12.13 5.37 0.09
CA TYR A 220 12.14 4.20 0.96
C TYR A 220 12.58 2.92 0.22
N LEU A 221 12.08 2.67 -0.99
CA LEU A 221 12.44 1.46 -1.73
C LEU A 221 13.92 1.44 -2.10
N ILE A 222 14.52 2.57 -2.47
CA ILE A 222 15.97 2.67 -2.73
C ILE A 222 16.77 2.45 -1.43
N GLU A 223 16.32 3.04 -0.31
CA GLU A 223 16.93 2.86 1.00
C GLU A 223 16.98 1.38 1.42
N ILE A 224 15.81 0.71 1.38
CA ILE A 224 15.75 -0.70 1.79
C ILE A 224 16.46 -1.61 0.81
N THR A 225 16.56 -1.26 -0.48
CA THR A 225 17.35 -2.04 -1.46
C THR A 225 18.81 -2.08 -1.07
N ALA A 226 19.41 -0.96 -0.68
CA ALA A 226 20.78 -0.92 -0.18
C ALA A 226 20.95 -1.77 1.09
N ALA A 227 20.00 -1.69 2.03
CA ALA A 227 20.01 -2.48 3.27
C ALA A 227 19.88 -3.98 2.99
N ILE A 228 18.96 -4.39 2.08
CA ILE A 228 18.74 -5.79 1.68
C ILE A 228 20.02 -6.38 1.07
N LEU A 229 20.68 -5.63 0.18
CA LEU A 229 21.91 -6.07 -0.47
C LEU A 229 23.08 -6.29 0.50
N ARG A 230 23.09 -5.62 1.67
CA ARG A 230 24.09 -5.82 2.73
C ARG A 230 23.69 -6.88 3.76
N HIS A 231 22.43 -7.33 3.74
CA HIS A 231 21.97 -8.25 4.78
C HIS A 231 22.56 -9.64 4.61
N LYS A 232 23.29 -10.09 5.64
CA LYS A 232 23.96 -11.39 5.68
C LYS A 232 23.17 -12.38 6.55
N GLU A 233 23.20 -13.64 6.16
CA GLU A 233 22.72 -14.75 6.96
C GLU A 233 23.72 -15.10 8.06
N CYS A 234 23.26 -15.81 9.10
CA CYS A 234 24.11 -16.28 10.19
C CYS A 234 25.28 -17.18 9.71
N GLY A 235 25.18 -17.78 8.52
CA GLY A 235 26.20 -18.60 7.86
C GLY A 235 27.21 -17.86 6.98
N GLY A 236 27.07 -16.53 6.84
CA GLY A 236 28.02 -15.68 6.10
C GLY A 236 27.70 -15.38 4.63
N GLY A 237 26.63 -15.95 4.06
CA GLY A 237 26.09 -15.59 2.74
C GLY A 237 25.20 -14.35 2.78
N TYR A 238 24.85 -13.79 1.63
CA TYR A 238 23.84 -12.74 1.55
C TYR A 238 22.45 -13.34 1.45
N LEU A 239 21.52 -12.90 2.29
CA LEU A 239 20.15 -13.42 2.32
C LEU A 239 19.46 -13.31 0.97
N ILE A 240 19.69 -12.22 0.21
CA ILE A 240 19.09 -12.02 -1.12
C ILE A 240 19.43 -13.14 -2.11
N ASP A 241 20.59 -13.77 -1.98
CA ASP A 241 21.00 -14.87 -2.88
C ASP A 241 20.27 -16.20 -2.57
N SER A 242 19.65 -16.31 -1.38
CA SER A 242 18.86 -17.47 -0.93
C SER A 242 17.36 -17.29 -1.07
N ILE A 243 16.88 -16.07 -1.37
CA ILE A 243 15.45 -15.79 -1.49
C ILE A 243 14.92 -16.32 -2.83
N LEU A 244 13.74 -16.94 -2.77
CA LEU A 244 13.03 -17.39 -3.97
C LEU A 244 12.74 -16.20 -4.90
N ASP A 245 13.14 -16.31 -6.15
CA ASP A 245 12.93 -15.32 -7.20
C ASP A 245 11.50 -15.35 -7.78
N ALA A 246 10.51 -15.27 -6.90
CA ALA A 246 9.09 -15.23 -7.23
C ALA A 246 8.38 -14.16 -6.40
N ALA A 247 7.61 -13.32 -7.05
CA ALA A 247 6.81 -12.27 -6.41
C ALA A 247 5.31 -12.58 -6.51
N GLY A 248 4.64 -12.68 -5.36
CA GLY A 248 3.20 -12.85 -5.30
C GLY A 248 2.42 -11.54 -5.52
N GLN A 249 1.11 -11.65 -5.74
CA GLN A 249 0.20 -10.51 -5.80
C GLN A 249 -1.10 -10.79 -5.04
N LYS A 250 -1.71 -9.72 -4.48
CA LYS A 250 -2.99 -9.80 -3.75
C LYS A 250 -4.15 -9.14 -4.52
N GLY A 251 -3.97 -8.83 -5.81
CA GLY A 251 -5.00 -8.33 -6.72
C GLY A 251 -4.93 -6.84 -7.06
N THR A 252 -4.42 -5.97 -6.19
CA THR A 252 -4.45 -4.51 -6.40
C THR A 252 -3.73 -4.04 -7.67
N GLY A 253 -2.55 -4.57 -7.98
CA GLY A 253 -1.85 -4.26 -9.23
C GLY A 253 -2.65 -4.71 -10.46
N ARG A 254 -3.19 -5.94 -10.43
CA ARG A 254 -4.05 -6.46 -11.50
C ARG A 254 -5.30 -5.60 -11.69
N TRP A 255 -5.97 -5.17 -10.63
CA TRP A 255 -7.16 -4.31 -10.74
C TRP A 255 -6.81 -2.95 -11.35
N SER A 256 -5.63 -2.39 -11.04
CA SER A 256 -5.16 -1.15 -11.67
C SER A 256 -5.03 -1.31 -13.19
N VAL A 257 -4.45 -2.43 -13.67
CA VAL A 257 -4.31 -2.73 -15.10
C VAL A 257 -5.67 -2.96 -15.76
N ILE A 258 -6.57 -3.73 -15.14
CA ILE A 258 -7.91 -3.97 -15.67
C ILE A 258 -8.67 -2.64 -15.82
N ASN A 259 -8.64 -1.81 -14.78
CA ASN A 259 -9.35 -0.54 -14.81
C ASN A 259 -8.72 0.47 -15.79
N SER A 260 -7.40 0.45 -15.96
CA SER A 260 -6.75 1.30 -16.99
C SER A 260 -7.22 0.96 -18.39
N LEU A 261 -7.42 -0.32 -18.72
CA LEU A 261 -7.97 -0.77 -20.00
C LEU A 261 -9.44 -0.34 -20.14
N GLN A 262 -10.24 -0.45 -19.08
CA GLN A 262 -11.64 0.01 -19.08
C GLN A 262 -11.75 1.52 -19.30
N LEU A 263 -10.79 2.29 -18.77
CA LEU A 263 -10.75 3.75 -18.87
C LEU A 263 -9.92 4.27 -20.07
N ASN A 264 -9.40 3.39 -20.92
CA ASN A 264 -8.51 3.73 -22.02
C ASN A 264 -7.33 4.64 -21.61
N THR A 265 -6.74 4.36 -20.44
CA THR A 265 -5.62 5.13 -19.88
C THR A 265 -4.32 4.31 -19.98
N PRO A 266 -3.23 4.84 -20.57
CA PRO A 266 -1.95 4.16 -20.61
C PRO A 266 -1.41 3.86 -19.20
N LEU A 267 -0.96 2.61 -18.99
CA LEU A 267 -0.43 2.15 -17.69
C LEU A 267 0.73 1.14 -17.87
N ASP A 268 1.56 1.36 -18.86
CA ASP A 268 2.54 0.37 -19.34
C ASP A 268 3.52 -0.09 -18.26
N VAL A 269 4.11 0.83 -17.49
CA VAL A 269 5.08 0.49 -16.43
C VAL A 269 4.45 -0.41 -15.37
N ILE A 270 3.22 -0.10 -14.95
CA ILE A 270 2.52 -0.89 -13.93
C ILE A 270 2.05 -2.22 -14.51
N ALA A 271 1.60 -2.24 -15.76
CA ALA A 271 1.16 -3.45 -16.45
C ALA A 271 2.32 -4.44 -16.60
N GLU A 272 3.48 -3.97 -17.05
CA GLU A 272 4.68 -4.79 -17.17
C GLU A 272 5.08 -5.39 -15.83
N ALA A 273 5.08 -4.62 -14.75
CA ALA A 273 5.37 -5.10 -13.42
C ALA A 273 4.40 -6.20 -12.95
N VAL A 274 3.11 -6.13 -13.33
CA VAL A 274 2.13 -7.18 -13.04
C VAL A 274 2.43 -8.45 -13.85
N PHE A 275 2.80 -8.32 -15.13
CA PHE A 275 3.17 -9.47 -15.96
C PHE A 275 4.49 -10.11 -15.51
N ALA A 276 5.49 -9.32 -15.15
CA ALA A 276 6.75 -9.80 -14.58
C ALA A 276 6.52 -10.62 -13.31
N ARG A 277 5.64 -10.18 -12.40
CA ARG A 277 5.25 -10.99 -11.22
C ARG A 277 4.59 -12.31 -11.60
N ASN A 278 3.68 -12.30 -12.57
CA ASN A 278 3.05 -13.53 -13.06
C ASN A 278 4.10 -14.50 -13.62
N LEU A 279 5.02 -13.99 -14.46
CA LEU A 279 6.12 -14.78 -15.00
C LEU A 279 7.06 -15.30 -13.91
N SER A 280 7.37 -14.49 -12.91
CA SER A 280 8.22 -14.88 -11.78
C SER A 280 7.63 -16.06 -10.99
N ALA A 281 6.31 -16.14 -10.87
CA ALA A 281 5.62 -17.23 -10.18
C ALA A 281 5.73 -18.58 -10.91
N GLU A 282 5.99 -18.57 -12.23
CA GLU A 282 6.15 -19.78 -13.07
C GLU A 282 7.57 -20.36 -12.96
N LYS A 283 8.11 -20.53 -11.75
CA LYS A 283 9.50 -20.97 -11.51
C LYS A 283 9.85 -22.26 -12.23
N SER A 284 8.99 -23.26 -12.17
CA SER A 284 9.24 -24.56 -12.81
C SER A 284 9.35 -24.43 -14.33
N LEU A 285 8.49 -23.64 -14.96
CA LEU A 285 8.51 -23.36 -16.38
C LEU A 285 9.78 -22.60 -16.76
N ARG A 286 10.13 -21.53 -16.02
CA ARG A 286 11.36 -20.73 -16.26
C ARG A 286 12.62 -21.61 -16.21
N VAL A 287 12.72 -22.50 -15.21
CA VAL A 287 13.86 -23.42 -15.08
C VAL A 287 13.89 -24.43 -16.23
N LEU A 288 12.73 -24.95 -16.65
CA LEU A 288 12.64 -25.85 -17.79
C LEU A 288 13.09 -25.16 -19.08
N MET A 289 12.56 -23.98 -19.37
CA MET A 289 12.86 -23.23 -20.59
C MET A 289 14.32 -22.78 -20.64
N ALA A 290 14.92 -22.38 -19.53
CA ALA A 290 16.33 -22.00 -19.47
C ALA A 290 17.30 -23.12 -19.93
N LYS A 291 16.89 -24.38 -19.85
CA LYS A 291 17.69 -25.53 -20.37
C LYS A 291 17.66 -25.63 -21.89
N HIS A 292 16.68 -25.03 -22.55
CA HIS A 292 16.48 -25.09 -23.99
C HIS A 292 17.00 -23.89 -24.76
N TYR A 293 17.20 -22.76 -24.05
CA TYR A 293 17.75 -21.56 -24.66
C TYR A 293 19.28 -21.52 -24.49
N MET A 294 19.99 -21.33 -25.58
CA MET A 294 21.44 -21.11 -25.52
C MET A 294 21.72 -19.72 -24.95
N HIS A 295 22.57 -19.65 -23.96
CA HIS A 295 23.12 -18.36 -23.52
C HIS A 295 24.04 -17.83 -24.63
N VAL A 296 23.71 -16.69 -25.19
CA VAL A 296 24.63 -15.95 -26.05
C VAL A 296 25.57 -15.20 -25.10
N GLU A 297 26.79 -15.73 -24.94
CA GLU A 297 27.85 -15.04 -24.23
C GLU A 297 28.36 -13.89 -25.12
N ASN A 298 27.66 -12.79 -25.10
CA ASN A 298 28.16 -11.55 -25.67
C ASN A 298 28.24 -10.53 -24.55
N HIS A 299 29.42 -10.39 -23.96
CA HIS A 299 29.70 -9.44 -22.88
C HIS A 299 30.42 -8.19 -23.47
N PRO A 300 29.67 -7.18 -23.94
CA PRO A 300 30.30 -5.90 -24.26
C PRO A 300 30.93 -5.36 -22.97
N VAL A 301 32.14 -4.81 -23.15
CA VAL A 301 32.82 -4.14 -22.04
C VAL A 301 32.13 -2.81 -21.79
N TYR A 302 31.41 -2.71 -20.68
CA TYR A 302 30.74 -1.49 -20.26
C TYR A 302 31.67 -0.63 -19.38
N ASN A 303 31.69 0.67 -19.62
CA ASN A 303 32.36 1.60 -18.71
C ASN A 303 31.51 1.71 -17.43
N TYR A 304 32.12 1.45 -16.28
CA TYR A 304 31.43 1.46 -14.99
C TYR A 304 30.74 2.81 -14.70
N GLN A 305 31.49 3.92 -14.85
CA GLN A 305 30.96 5.24 -14.48
C GLN A 305 29.81 5.67 -15.37
N ASP A 306 29.98 5.51 -16.69
CA ASP A 306 28.96 5.88 -17.68
C ASP A 306 27.71 5.01 -17.53
N THR A 307 27.87 3.70 -17.30
CA THR A 307 26.75 2.78 -17.14
C THR A 307 25.98 3.05 -15.85
N VAL A 308 26.66 3.28 -14.73
CA VAL A 308 26.00 3.60 -13.46
C VAL A 308 25.25 4.94 -13.55
N ALA A 309 25.82 5.95 -14.21
CA ALA A 309 25.15 7.23 -14.43
C ALA A 309 23.92 7.09 -15.35
N ALA A 310 24.04 6.29 -16.42
CA ALA A 310 22.93 6.03 -17.33
C ALA A 310 21.79 5.26 -16.62
N LEU A 311 22.12 4.26 -15.81
CA LEU A 311 21.11 3.52 -15.02
C LEU A 311 20.40 4.42 -13.99
N GLU A 312 21.12 5.32 -13.32
CA GLU A 312 20.53 6.31 -12.42
C GLU A 312 19.52 7.20 -13.14
N ALA A 313 19.92 7.75 -14.29
CA ALA A 313 19.05 8.61 -15.08
C ALA A 313 17.83 7.87 -15.61
N THR A 314 18.03 6.64 -16.10
CA THR A 314 16.94 5.78 -16.62
C THR A 314 15.96 5.39 -15.52
N LEU A 315 16.46 4.93 -14.36
CA LEU A 315 15.62 4.57 -13.23
C LEU A 315 14.78 5.77 -12.76
N TYR A 316 15.41 6.96 -12.66
CA TYR A 316 14.68 8.17 -12.27
C TYR A 316 13.58 8.52 -13.27
N ALA A 317 13.89 8.54 -14.57
CA ALA A 317 12.89 8.84 -15.60
C ALA A 317 11.76 7.81 -15.65
N ALA A 318 12.07 6.51 -15.59
CA ALA A 318 11.07 5.45 -15.61
C ALA A 318 10.15 5.48 -14.38
N ARG A 319 10.69 5.79 -13.19
CA ARG A 319 9.87 6.00 -11.97
C ARG A 319 8.91 7.17 -12.15
N LEU A 320 9.38 8.32 -12.65
CA LEU A 320 8.50 9.46 -12.92
C LEU A 320 7.38 9.10 -13.90
N VAL A 321 7.68 8.33 -14.95
CA VAL A 321 6.65 7.83 -15.89
C VAL A 321 5.63 6.95 -15.18
N GLY A 322 6.07 6.01 -14.34
CA GLY A 322 5.17 5.15 -13.56
C GLY A 322 4.22 5.93 -12.65
N TYR A 323 4.74 6.96 -11.96
CA TYR A 323 3.89 7.86 -11.15
C TYR A 323 2.95 8.68 -12.03
N ALA A 324 3.44 9.27 -13.12
CA ALA A 324 2.60 10.04 -14.05
C ALA A 324 1.45 9.20 -14.61
N GLN A 325 1.70 7.95 -14.99
CA GLN A 325 0.68 7.01 -15.43
C GLN A 325 -0.36 6.72 -14.34
N GLY A 326 0.10 6.47 -13.09
CA GLY A 326 -0.82 6.27 -11.96
C GLY A 326 -1.68 7.50 -11.67
N PHE A 327 -1.10 8.69 -11.70
CA PHE A 327 -1.86 9.93 -11.51
C PHE A 327 -2.82 10.22 -12.67
N ALA A 328 -2.43 9.94 -13.91
CA ALA A 328 -3.33 10.04 -15.07
C ALA A 328 -4.51 9.08 -14.93
N LEU A 329 -4.28 7.85 -14.47
CA LEU A 329 -5.36 6.89 -14.20
C LEU A 329 -6.32 7.40 -13.12
N MET A 330 -5.80 7.97 -12.02
CA MET A 330 -6.64 8.56 -10.96
C MET A 330 -7.46 9.74 -11.48
N ARG A 331 -6.90 10.59 -12.33
CA ARG A 331 -7.63 11.71 -12.96
C ARG A 331 -8.77 11.20 -13.83
N THR A 332 -8.49 10.27 -14.75
CA THR A 332 -9.52 9.71 -15.63
C THR A 332 -10.64 9.02 -14.83
N ALA A 333 -10.27 8.28 -13.77
CA ALA A 333 -11.24 7.68 -12.88
C ALA A 333 -12.06 8.73 -12.11
N SER A 334 -11.42 9.80 -11.61
CA SER A 334 -12.09 10.92 -10.95
C SER A 334 -13.17 11.55 -11.83
N ASP A 335 -12.85 11.77 -13.11
CA ASP A 335 -13.79 12.33 -14.07
C ASP A 335 -14.93 11.35 -14.41
N THR A 336 -14.60 10.06 -14.56
CA THR A 336 -15.57 9.01 -14.90
C THR A 336 -16.55 8.75 -13.76
N TYR A 337 -16.01 8.54 -12.55
CA TYR A 337 -16.80 8.17 -11.36
C TYR A 337 -17.29 9.38 -10.55
N LYS A 338 -16.96 10.62 -10.98
CA LYS A 338 -17.37 11.87 -10.33
C LYS A 338 -16.86 12.02 -8.88
N TRP A 339 -15.64 11.58 -8.61
CA TRP A 339 -15.06 11.62 -7.28
C TRP A 339 -14.42 12.97 -6.90
N ASN A 340 -14.09 13.79 -7.89
CA ASN A 340 -13.43 15.09 -7.68
C ASN A 340 -12.14 14.97 -6.87
N LEU A 341 -11.27 14.02 -7.25
CA LEU A 341 -10.01 13.76 -6.53
C LEU A 341 -9.08 14.97 -6.57
N ASN A 342 -8.54 15.34 -5.41
CA ASN A 342 -7.47 16.32 -5.33
C ASN A 342 -6.10 15.61 -5.45
N LEU A 343 -5.54 15.57 -6.67
CA LEU A 343 -4.29 14.87 -6.96
C LEU A 343 -3.09 15.46 -6.21
N SER A 344 -3.05 16.77 -6.00
CA SER A 344 -2.04 17.42 -5.16
C SER A 344 -2.10 16.90 -3.73
N SER A 345 -3.28 16.87 -3.13
CA SER A 345 -3.48 16.33 -1.78
C SER A 345 -3.08 14.87 -1.70
N ILE A 346 -3.44 14.04 -2.70
CA ILE A 346 -3.09 12.62 -2.75
C ILE A 346 -1.57 12.42 -2.76
N ALA A 347 -0.82 13.20 -3.55
CA ALA A 347 0.65 13.13 -3.52
C ALA A 347 1.21 13.43 -2.13
N LEU A 348 0.62 14.40 -1.42
CA LEU A 348 1.03 14.75 -0.04
C LEU A 348 0.75 13.62 0.97
N LEU A 349 -0.29 12.80 0.76
CA LEU A 349 -0.57 11.65 1.64
C LEU A 349 0.52 10.58 1.57
N TRP A 350 1.27 10.49 0.47
CA TRP A 350 2.26 9.45 0.24
C TRP A 350 3.68 9.83 0.66
N ARG A 351 3.88 11.05 1.20
CA ARG A 351 5.22 11.55 1.63
C ARG A 351 5.82 10.79 2.80
N ALA A 352 4.98 10.24 3.70
CA ALA A 352 5.43 9.47 4.83
C ALA A 352 4.47 8.30 5.14
N GLY A 353 4.95 7.30 5.88
CA GLY A 353 4.15 6.16 6.33
C GLY A 353 3.68 5.23 5.21
N CYS A 354 4.18 5.33 3.99
CA CYS A 354 3.84 4.42 2.91
C CYS A 354 5.09 3.85 2.22
N ILE A 355 4.90 2.82 1.41
CA ILE A 355 5.99 2.11 0.74
C ILE A 355 6.59 2.95 -0.40
N ILE A 356 5.79 3.75 -1.09
CA ILE A 356 6.23 4.55 -2.24
C ILE A 356 6.71 5.97 -1.88
N ARG A 357 6.93 6.24 -0.59
CA ARG A 357 7.43 7.55 -0.17
C ARG A 357 8.77 7.88 -0.83
N SER A 358 8.85 9.06 -1.44
CA SER A 358 10.01 9.52 -2.21
C SER A 358 10.10 11.06 -2.21
N ALA A 359 11.29 11.59 -2.44
CA ALA A 359 11.54 13.02 -2.41
C ALA A 359 10.70 13.80 -3.42
N PHE A 360 10.50 13.26 -4.64
CA PHE A 360 9.77 13.95 -5.71
C PHE A 360 8.25 14.03 -5.53
N LEU A 361 7.68 13.45 -4.47
CA LEU A 361 6.24 13.58 -4.20
C LEU A 361 5.82 15.02 -3.87
N ASN A 362 6.71 15.82 -3.30
CA ASN A 362 6.47 17.26 -3.12
C ASN A 362 6.38 17.98 -4.47
N ASP A 363 7.25 17.64 -5.41
CA ASP A 363 7.26 18.23 -6.76
C ASP A 363 5.98 17.85 -7.54
N ILE A 364 5.53 16.60 -7.41
CA ILE A 364 4.25 16.14 -7.98
C ILE A 364 3.07 16.92 -7.36
N ALA A 365 3.06 17.07 -6.04
CA ALA A 365 2.02 17.82 -5.35
C ALA A 365 1.96 19.28 -5.82
N GLU A 366 3.12 19.91 -5.96
CA GLU A 366 3.22 21.28 -6.44
C GLU A 366 2.79 21.41 -7.91
N ALA A 367 3.17 20.47 -8.77
CA ALA A 367 2.76 20.46 -10.17
C ALA A 367 1.22 20.41 -10.30
N TYR A 368 0.55 19.51 -9.58
CA TYR A 368 -0.92 19.45 -9.57
C TYR A 368 -1.58 20.62 -8.84
N HIS A 369 -0.90 21.24 -7.88
CA HIS A 369 -1.40 22.46 -7.26
C HIS A 369 -1.41 23.66 -8.24
N ARG A 370 -0.35 23.80 -9.04
CA ARG A 370 -0.24 24.85 -10.07
C ARG A 370 -1.13 24.60 -11.26
N ALA A 371 -1.29 23.34 -11.67
CA ALA A 371 -2.05 22.94 -12.85
C ALA A 371 -2.89 21.69 -12.53
N PRO A 372 -4.06 21.85 -11.90
CA PRO A 372 -4.93 20.73 -11.52
C PRO A 372 -5.40 19.85 -12.69
N GLY A 373 -5.34 20.38 -13.92
CA GLY A 373 -5.72 19.67 -15.14
C GLY A 373 -4.57 18.94 -15.84
N LEU A 374 -3.39 18.85 -15.22
CA LEU A 374 -2.24 18.13 -15.76
C LEU A 374 -2.57 16.67 -16.08
#